data_9f85181530dbbc318bc565bd8763a64c
#
_entry.id   9f85181530dbbc318bc565bd8763a64c
#
_cell.length_a   1.000
_cell.length_b   1.000
_cell.length_c   1.000
_cell.angle_alpha   90.00
_cell.angle_beta   90.00
_cell.angle_gamma   90.00
#
_symmetry.space_group_name_H-M   'P 1'
#
loop_
_entity.id
_entity.type
_entity.pdbx_description
1 polymer ?
#
loop_
_entity_poly.entity_id
_entity_poly.type
_entity_poly.pdbx_seq_one_letter_code
_entity_poly.pdbx_strand_id
1 'polypeptide(L)'
;LDGESVNGTYDIVVDGAVDDVKSASNWSYTNKFESYETLADGDGFGYIGQLAGYAKASGKDVGGWWVVNKANGQFKYVPASGLDLDTEVAKIQKTVNTVKENKFERCYKPVPEKFRGKETGNTVLNNGCKFCAYRFDCWDNLKELPAVMSKAKIPPMVAYIGDVVAP
;
A
#
# COMPACT_ATOMS: atom_id res chain seq x y z
N LEU A 1 13.25 -17.93 -4.65
CA LEU A 1 13.89 -17.07 -3.61
C LEU A 1 14.36 -17.95 -2.46
N ASP A 2 15.64 -18.35 -2.47
CA ASP A 2 16.28 -19.19 -1.45
C ASP A 2 15.48 -20.43 -1.02
N GLY A 3 14.90 -21.14 -2.01
CA GLY A 3 14.09 -22.33 -1.79
C GLY A 3 12.62 -22.08 -1.45
N GLU A 4 12.19 -20.81 -1.31
CA GLU A 4 10.79 -20.47 -1.13
C GLU A 4 10.14 -20.03 -2.44
N SER A 5 8.86 -20.35 -2.57
CA SER A 5 8.03 -19.99 -3.71
C SER A 5 7.14 -18.79 -3.34
N VAL A 6 7.28 -17.69 -4.07
CA VAL A 6 6.31 -16.59 -4.05
C VAL A 6 5.48 -16.71 -5.32
N ASN A 7 4.20 -16.99 -5.18
CA ASN A 7 3.31 -17.20 -6.30
C ASN A 7 2.55 -15.92 -6.64
N GLY A 8 2.33 -15.70 -7.93
CA GLY A 8 1.53 -14.60 -8.44
C GLY A 8 1.23 -14.78 -9.92
N THR A 9 0.25 -14.05 -10.42
CA THR A 9 -0.13 -14.05 -11.83
C THR A 9 -0.07 -12.63 -12.35
N TYR A 10 0.69 -12.41 -13.41
CA TYR A 10 0.68 -11.14 -14.12
C TYR A 10 -0.57 -11.00 -14.97
N ASP A 11 -1.02 -9.77 -15.20
CA ASP A 11 -2.26 -9.54 -15.94
C ASP A 11 -2.07 -9.67 -17.45
N ILE A 12 -1.02 -9.06 -18.00
CA ILE A 12 -0.80 -9.00 -19.45
C ILE A 12 0.69 -8.91 -19.81
N VAL A 13 1.02 -9.32 -21.01
CA VAL A 13 2.35 -9.10 -21.63
C VAL A 13 2.16 -8.31 -22.90
N VAL A 14 2.82 -7.17 -23.04
CA VAL A 14 2.79 -6.32 -24.23
C VAL A 14 4.22 -6.13 -24.73
N ASP A 15 4.47 -6.44 -25.99
CA ASP A 15 5.78 -6.33 -26.65
C ASP A 15 6.94 -6.97 -25.86
N GLY A 16 6.66 -8.09 -25.18
CA GLY A 16 7.65 -8.84 -24.40
C GLY A 16 7.82 -8.37 -22.94
N ALA A 17 7.22 -7.26 -22.56
CA ALA A 17 7.24 -6.72 -21.20
C ALA A 17 5.98 -7.10 -20.41
N VAL A 18 6.15 -7.34 -19.11
CA VAL A 18 5.02 -7.58 -18.18
C VAL A 18 4.40 -6.26 -17.79
N ASP A 19 3.12 -6.13 -18.01
CA ASP A 19 2.29 -5.04 -17.54
C ASP A 19 1.26 -5.53 -16.52
N ASP A 20 0.82 -4.61 -15.67
CA ASP A 20 -0.18 -4.87 -14.65
C ASP A 20 -1.36 -3.88 -14.78
N VAL A 21 -2.59 -4.35 -14.56
CA VAL A 21 -3.81 -3.56 -14.75
C VAL A 21 -4.35 -3.12 -13.39
N LYS A 22 -4.51 -1.82 -13.20
CA LYS A 22 -5.03 -1.24 -11.96
C LYS A 22 -6.30 -0.45 -12.19
N SER A 23 -7.30 -0.67 -11.35
CA SER A 23 -8.45 0.22 -11.25
C SER A 23 -8.26 1.22 -10.13
N ALA A 24 -8.43 2.51 -10.40
CA ALA A 24 -8.14 3.59 -9.47
C ALA A 24 -9.35 4.49 -9.23
N SER A 25 -9.45 5.09 -8.03
CA SER A 25 -10.33 6.22 -7.81
C SER A 25 -9.88 7.41 -8.64
N ASN A 26 -10.74 8.39 -8.86
CA ASN A 26 -10.37 9.60 -9.61
C ASN A 26 -9.14 10.28 -9.01
N TRP A 27 -9.08 10.38 -7.68
CA TRP A 27 -7.92 10.97 -7.00
C TRP A 27 -6.64 10.16 -7.24
N SER A 28 -6.70 8.83 -7.05
CA SER A 28 -5.53 7.97 -7.26
C SER A 28 -5.09 7.97 -8.73
N TYR A 29 -6.05 7.98 -9.66
CA TYR A 29 -5.76 8.07 -11.09
C TYR A 29 -5.00 9.34 -11.43
N THR A 30 -5.43 10.48 -10.88
CA THR A 30 -4.84 11.79 -11.19
C THR A 30 -3.51 12.02 -10.46
N ASN A 31 -3.40 11.61 -9.19
CA ASN A 31 -2.27 11.98 -8.33
C ASN A 31 -1.29 10.84 -8.11
N LYS A 32 -1.78 9.64 -7.69
CA LYS A 32 -0.89 8.53 -7.36
C LYS A 32 -0.26 7.90 -8.61
N PHE A 33 -1.06 7.72 -9.66
CA PHE A 33 -0.62 7.17 -10.94
C PHE A 33 -0.29 8.27 -11.97
N GLU A 34 0.13 9.45 -11.55
CA GLU A 34 0.57 10.50 -12.45
C GLU A 34 1.84 10.10 -13.21
N SER A 35 2.80 9.55 -12.48
CA SER A 35 4.06 9.02 -13.00
C SER A 35 4.59 7.87 -12.13
N TYR A 36 5.72 7.27 -12.54
CA TYR A 36 6.44 6.30 -11.72
C TYR A 36 6.90 6.92 -10.38
N GLU A 37 7.42 8.13 -10.41
CA GLU A 37 7.96 8.82 -9.23
C GLU A 37 6.87 9.09 -8.19
N THR A 38 5.69 9.55 -8.63
CA THR A 38 4.55 9.77 -7.72
C THR A 38 4.02 8.47 -7.14
N LEU A 39 4.07 7.38 -7.90
CA LEU A 39 3.73 6.06 -7.40
C LEU A 39 4.76 5.58 -6.38
N ALA A 40 6.06 5.76 -6.63
CA ALA A 40 7.14 5.33 -5.77
C ALA A 40 7.18 6.06 -4.42
N ASP A 41 6.83 7.35 -4.40
CA ASP A 41 6.74 8.16 -3.17
C ASP A 41 5.67 7.66 -2.18
N GLY A 42 4.73 6.84 -2.61
CA GLY A 42 3.64 6.37 -1.75
C GLY A 42 3.11 4.98 -2.10
N ASP A 43 3.99 4.03 -2.46
CA ASP A 43 3.58 2.67 -2.83
C ASP A 43 3.27 1.77 -1.62
N GLY A 44 2.31 2.19 -0.81
CA GLY A 44 1.86 1.41 0.35
C GLY A 44 1.20 0.06 0.02
N PHE A 45 0.87 -0.19 -1.26
CA PHE A 45 0.30 -1.47 -1.72
C PHE A 45 1.34 -2.39 -2.38
N GLY A 46 2.58 -1.92 -2.60
CA GLY A 46 3.65 -2.72 -3.18
C GLY A 46 3.48 -2.99 -4.68
N TYR A 47 2.86 -2.11 -5.44
CA TYR A 47 2.65 -2.27 -6.88
C TYR A 47 3.97 -2.39 -7.65
N ILE A 48 4.99 -1.66 -7.21
CA ILE A 48 6.33 -1.70 -7.82
C ILE A 48 6.98 -3.07 -7.60
N GLY A 49 6.99 -3.53 -6.34
CA GLY A 49 7.50 -4.87 -6.01
C GLY A 49 6.71 -5.99 -6.68
N GLN A 50 5.39 -5.85 -6.82
CA GLN A 50 4.54 -6.81 -7.52
C GLN A 50 4.95 -6.95 -8.99
N LEU A 51 5.07 -5.83 -9.71
CA LEU A 51 5.47 -5.81 -11.12
C LEU A 51 6.89 -6.38 -11.31
N ALA A 52 7.84 -5.98 -10.46
CA ALA A 52 9.20 -6.51 -10.46
C ALA A 52 9.24 -8.03 -10.23
N GLY A 53 8.46 -8.52 -9.27
CA GLY A 53 8.33 -9.95 -8.99
C GLY A 53 7.84 -10.73 -10.21
N TYR A 54 6.83 -10.22 -10.90
CA TYR A 54 6.29 -10.84 -12.10
C TYR A 54 7.28 -10.85 -13.27
N ALA A 55 7.96 -9.74 -13.52
CA ALA A 55 8.97 -9.65 -14.57
C ALA A 55 10.12 -10.62 -14.29
N LYS A 56 10.64 -10.66 -13.08
CA LYS A 56 11.73 -11.57 -12.68
C LYS A 56 11.32 -13.03 -12.80
N ALA A 57 10.14 -13.40 -12.32
CA ALA A 57 9.66 -14.78 -12.33
C ALA A 57 9.38 -15.29 -13.74
N SER A 58 8.91 -14.44 -14.64
CA SER A 58 8.62 -14.79 -16.03
C SER A 58 9.81 -14.70 -16.98
N GLY A 59 10.93 -14.10 -16.53
CA GLY A 59 12.09 -13.81 -17.38
C GLY A 59 11.82 -12.79 -18.49
N LYS A 60 10.85 -11.89 -18.26
CA LYS A 60 10.42 -10.89 -19.22
C LYS A 60 10.85 -9.48 -18.77
N ASP A 61 10.80 -8.55 -19.70
CA ASP A 61 11.06 -7.15 -19.40
C ASP A 61 9.98 -6.55 -18.49
N VAL A 62 10.34 -5.49 -17.77
CA VAL A 62 9.40 -4.70 -16.97
C VAL A 62 8.71 -3.68 -17.88
N GLY A 63 7.39 -3.70 -17.90
CA GLY A 63 6.57 -2.73 -18.63
C GLY A 63 6.10 -1.58 -17.74
N GLY A 64 4.84 -1.65 -17.28
CA GLY A 64 4.23 -0.62 -16.46
C GLY A 64 2.83 -0.97 -16.00
N TRP A 65 2.03 0.06 -15.77
CA TRP A 65 0.66 -0.07 -15.29
C TRP A 65 -0.34 0.54 -16.28
N TRP A 66 -1.31 -0.27 -16.69
CA TRP A 66 -2.53 0.20 -17.34
C TRP A 66 -3.54 0.58 -16.26
N VAL A 67 -3.80 1.86 -16.13
CA VAL A 67 -4.64 2.38 -15.04
C VAL A 67 -5.97 2.85 -15.55
N VAL A 68 -7.06 2.28 -15.00
CA VAL A 68 -8.44 2.64 -15.34
C VAL A 68 -9.06 3.49 -14.24
N ASN A 69 -9.57 4.66 -14.60
CA ASN A 69 -10.32 5.52 -13.69
C ASN A 69 -11.75 4.98 -13.50
N LYS A 70 -12.06 4.48 -12.31
CA LYS A 70 -13.39 3.92 -11.99
C LYS A 70 -14.54 4.92 -12.09
N ALA A 71 -14.26 6.22 -12.04
CA ALA A 71 -15.31 7.24 -12.08
C ALA A 71 -15.84 7.51 -13.49
N ASN A 72 -15.02 7.33 -14.53
CA ASN A 72 -15.36 7.74 -15.90
C ASN A 72 -14.86 6.79 -16.99
N GLY A 73 -14.17 5.71 -16.65
CA GLY A 73 -13.65 4.72 -17.61
C GLY A 73 -12.42 5.17 -18.40
N GLN A 74 -11.89 6.37 -18.16
CA GLN A 74 -10.63 6.79 -18.80
C GLN A 74 -9.49 5.86 -18.36
N PHE A 75 -8.57 5.59 -19.29
CA PHE A 75 -7.39 4.81 -18.98
C PHE A 75 -6.13 5.52 -19.46
N LYS A 76 -5.02 5.19 -18.86
CA LYS A 76 -3.68 5.64 -19.24
C LYS A 76 -2.65 4.57 -18.94
N TYR A 77 -1.50 4.67 -19.57
CA TYR A 77 -0.33 3.88 -19.29
C TYR A 77 0.69 4.68 -18.47
N VAL A 78 1.21 4.05 -17.40
CA VAL A 78 2.28 4.61 -16.57
C VAL A 78 3.48 3.67 -16.70
N PRO A 79 4.52 4.03 -17.46
CA PRO A 79 5.69 3.19 -17.62
C PRO A 79 6.48 3.08 -16.32
N ALA A 80 7.05 1.91 -16.03
CA ALA A 80 7.91 1.68 -14.87
C ALA A 80 9.38 2.05 -15.16
N SER A 81 9.63 3.15 -15.85
CA SER A 81 10.94 3.55 -16.38
C SER A 81 12.02 3.83 -15.32
N GLY A 82 11.62 4.07 -14.08
CA GLY A 82 12.55 4.25 -12.95
C GLY A 82 12.74 3.01 -12.09
N LEU A 83 12.13 1.86 -12.46
CA LEU A 83 12.20 0.65 -11.66
C LEU A 83 13.56 -0.04 -11.81
N ASP A 84 14.27 -0.21 -10.71
CA ASP A 84 15.46 -1.06 -10.61
C ASP A 84 15.03 -2.46 -10.18
N LEU A 85 15.07 -3.40 -11.12
CA LEU A 85 14.58 -4.77 -10.91
C LEU A 85 15.33 -5.50 -9.80
N ASP A 86 16.66 -5.36 -9.74
CA ASP A 86 17.45 -6.08 -8.76
C ASP A 86 17.23 -5.53 -7.35
N THR A 87 17.09 -4.21 -7.21
CA THR A 87 16.72 -3.57 -5.95
C THR A 87 15.34 -4.04 -5.45
N GLU A 88 14.33 -4.09 -6.32
CA GLU A 88 12.99 -4.52 -5.93
C GLU A 88 12.95 -6.02 -5.59
N VAL A 89 13.65 -6.86 -6.33
CA VAL A 89 13.79 -8.29 -6.02
C VAL A 89 14.49 -8.51 -4.69
N ALA A 90 15.51 -7.72 -4.37
CA ALA A 90 16.17 -7.79 -3.06
C ALA A 90 15.23 -7.41 -1.90
N LYS A 91 14.33 -6.45 -2.09
CA LYS A 91 13.28 -6.12 -1.10
C LYS A 91 12.29 -7.28 -0.91
N ILE A 92 11.88 -7.94 -1.98
CA ILE A 92 11.03 -9.14 -1.92
C ILE A 92 11.75 -10.24 -1.14
N GLN A 93 13.04 -10.50 -1.46
CA GLN A 93 13.84 -11.51 -0.76
C GLN A 93 13.95 -11.21 0.74
N LYS A 94 14.19 -9.94 1.10
CA LYS A 94 14.21 -9.51 2.51
C LYS A 94 12.88 -9.80 3.20
N THR A 95 11.76 -9.55 2.54
CA THR A 95 10.42 -9.85 3.09
C THR A 95 10.24 -11.36 3.30
N VAL A 96 10.62 -12.19 2.32
CA VAL A 96 10.58 -13.65 2.43
C VAL A 96 11.40 -14.13 3.63
N ASN A 97 12.62 -13.61 3.80
CA ASN A 97 13.48 -13.98 4.93
C ASN A 97 12.88 -13.58 6.28
N THR A 98 12.28 -12.38 6.36
CA THR A 98 11.56 -11.91 7.55
C THR A 98 10.43 -12.86 7.94
N VAL A 99 9.66 -13.32 6.95
CA VAL A 99 8.58 -14.29 7.17
C VAL A 99 9.13 -15.65 7.63
N LYS A 100 10.17 -16.17 6.98
CA LYS A 100 10.84 -17.43 7.37
C LYS A 100 11.36 -17.42 8.80
N GLU A 101 12.00 -16.32 9.17
CA GLU A 101 12.60 -16.15 10.51
C GLU A 101 11.57 -15.80 11.59
N ASN A 102 10.30 -15.63 11.21
CA ASN A 102 9.22 -15.17 12.09
C ASN A 102 9.57 -13.85 12.82
N LYS A 103 10.32 -12.97 12.14
CA LYS A 103 10.77 -11.67 12.64
C LYS A 103 9.93 -10.57 12.05
N PHE A 104 8.77 -10.29 12.66
CA PHE A 104 7.89 -9.23 12.19
C PHE A 104 8.16 -7.92 12.91
N GLU A 105 8.36 -6.86 12.14
CA GLU A 105 8.44 -5.49 12.62
C GLU A 105 7.20 -4.71 12.16
N ARG A 106 6.80 -3.73 12.96
CA ARG A 106 5.72 -2.82 12.59
C ARG A 106 6.15 -1.94 11.43
N CYS A 107 5.46 -2.05 10.29
CA CYS A 107 5.79 -1.30 9.06
C CYS A 107 5.64 0.21 9.23
N TYR A 108 4.71 0.64 10.09
CA TYR A 108 4.41 2.06 10.30
C TYR A 108 4.27 2.38 11.78
N LYS A 109 4.70 3.59 12.15
CA LYS A 109 4.44 4.13 13.48
C LYS A 109 3.01 4.68 13.55
N PRO A 110 2.38 4.71 14.75
CA PRO A 110 1.13 5.41 14.95
C PRO A 110 1.32 6.91 14.70
N VAL A 111 0.21 7.58 14.45
CA VAL A 111 0.23 9.03 14.17
C VAL A 111 -0.72 9.77 15.13
N PRO A 112 -0.46 11.05 15.43
CA PRO A 112 -1.40 11.88 16.18
C PRO A 112 -2.72 12.03 15.43
N GLU A 113 -3.84 11.89 16.12
CA GLU A 113 -5.13 12.24 15.58
C GLU A 113 -5.23 13.76 15.35
N LYS A 114 -5.70 14.14 14.18
CA LYS A 114 -5.95 15.55 13.85
C LYS A 114 -7.43 15.77 13.57
N PHE A 115 -8.01 16.77 14.23
CA PHE A 115 -9.35 17.26 13.94
C PHE A 115 -9.30 18.74 13.53
N ARG A 116 -9.79 19.05 12.32
CA ARG A 116 -9.71 20.40 11.72
C ARG A 116 -8.29 20.98 11.73
N GLY A 117 -7.29 20.12 11.45
CA GLY A 117 -5.87 20.51 11.39
C GLY A 117 -5.15 20.63 12.74
N LYS A 118 -5.83 20.48 13.87
CA LYS A 118 -5.23 20.50 15.22
C LYS A 118 -5.14 19.08 15.79
N GLU A 119 -4.07 18.80 16.51
CA GLU A 119 -3.91 17.54 17.24
C GLU A 119 -4.88 17.48 18.42
N THR A 120 -5.49 16.31 18.61
CA THR A 120 -6.51 16.08 19.65
C THR A 120 -5.92 15.55 20.95
N GLY A 121 -4.65 15.12 20.93
CA GLY A 121 -4.01 14.39 22.02
C GLY A 121 -4.15 12.87 21.87
N ASN A 122 -5.02 12.39 21.01
CA ASN A 122 -5.18 10.96 20.74
C ASN A 122 -4.15 10.47 19.73
N THR A 123 -3.85 9.17 19.80
CA THR A 123 -3.00 8.47 18.85
C THR A 123 -3.85 7.50 18.04
N VAL A 124 -3.68 7.50 16.74
CA VAL A 124 -4.44 6.66 15.81
C VAL A 124 -3.54 5.82 14.94
N LEU A 125 -4.11 4.75 14.40
CA LEU A 125 -3.44 3.87 13.49
C LEU A 125 -3.04 4.61 12.20
N ASN A 126 -1.82 4.37 11.74
CA ASN A 126 -1.36 4.92 10.45
C ASN A 126 -2.27 4.42 9.30
N ASN A 127 -2.52 5.28 8.33
CA ASN A 127 -3.35 4.93 7.17
C ASN A 127 -2.81 3.72 6.39
N GLY A 128 -1.49 3.50 6.34
CA GLY A 128 -0.88 2.31 5.74
C GLY A 128 -1.26 0.99 6.42
N CYS A 129 -1.67 1.04 7.70
CA CYS A 129 -2.13 -0.14 8.46
C CYS A 129 -3.65 -0.33 8.44
N LYS A 130 -4.42 0.65 7.95
CA LYS A 130 -5.88 0.67 8.07
C LYS A 130 -6.57 -0.56 7.46
N PHE A 131 -6.04 -1.08 6.37
CA PHE A 131 -6.58 -2.25 5.67
C PHE A 131 -5.78 -3.54 5.92
N CYS A 132 -4.81 -3.50 6.84
CA CYS A 132 -4.02 -4.67 7.21
C CYS A 132 -4.86 -5.64 8.05
N ALA A 133 -4.92 -6.91 7.67
CA ALA A 133 -5.64 -7.94 8.43
C ALA A 133 -5.02 -8.17 9.81
N TYR A 134 -3.70 -7.98 9.93
CA TYR A 134 -2.92 -8.21 11.15
C TYR A 134 -2.83 -6.99 12.07
N ARG A 135 -3.61 -5.93 11.85
CA ARG A 135 -3.50 -4.71 12.66
C ARG A 135 -3.76 -4.91 14.14
N PHE A 136 -4.66 -5.84 14.48
CA PHE A 136 -4.95 -6.18 15.89
C PHE A 136 -3.87 -7.05 16.53
N ASP A 137 -3.16 -7.86 15.77
CA ASP A 137 -2.01 -8.64 16.24
C ASP A 137 -0.77 -7.74 16.44
N CYS A 138 -0.64 -6.69 15.61
CA CYS A 138 0.42 -5.70 15.75
C CYS A 138 0.23 -4.76 16.95
N TRP A 139 -1.03 -4.51 17.36
CA TRP A 139 -1.37 -3.49 18.34
C TRP A 139 -2.39 -4.02 19.35
N ASP A 140 -1.93 -4.59 20.43
CA ASP A 140 -2.77 -5.20 21.49
C ASP A 140 -3.78 -4.22 22.11
N ASN A 141 -3.47 -2.91 22.05
CA ASN A 141 -4.30 -1.82 22.59
C ASN A 141 -5.05 -1.05 21.51
N LEU A 142 -5.23 -1.63 20.31
CA LEU A 142 -6.00 -1.05 19.25
C LEU A 142 -7.50 -1.13 19.55
N LYS A 143 -8.20 0.00 19.44
CA LYS A 143 -9.64 0.13 19.65
C LYS A 143 -10.29 0.81 18.44
N GLU A 144 -11.26 0.18 17.82
CA GLU A 144 -12.06 0.83 16.78
C GLU A 144 -13.29 1.48 17.44
N LEU A 145 -13.30 2.79 17.48
CA LEU A 145 -14.35 3.59 18.11
C LEU A 145 -14.87 4.66 17.14
N PRO A 146 -16.10 5.12 17.30
CA PRO A 146 -16.57 6.32 16.62
C PRO A 146 -15.63 7.51 16.91
N ALA A 147 -15.34 8.34 15.90
CA ALA A 147 -14.46 9.50 16.06
C ALA A 147 -14.95 10.41 17.20
N VAL A 148 -14.21 10.44 18.31
CA VAL A 148 -14.62 11.13 19.56
C VAL A 148 -14.78 12.65 19.41
N MET A 149 -14.08 13.26 18.45
CA MET A 149 -14.20 14.68 18.14
C MET A 149 -15.31 15.02 17.15
N SER A 150 -15.96 14.01 16.55
CA SER A 150 -16.97 14.23 15.53
C SER A 150 -18.34 14.52 16.16
N LYS A 151 -18.99 15.59 15.67
CA LYS A 151 -20.40 15.91 16.01
C LYS A 151 -21.39 15.39 14.97
N ALA A 152 -20.96 14.54 14.05
CA ALA A 152 -21.83 13.95 13.05
C ALA A 152 -22.82 12.98 13.71
N LYS A 153 -24.04 12.88 13.16
CA LYS A 153 -25.05 11.92 13.62
C LYS A 153 -24.55 10.47 13.56
N ILE A 154 -23.71 10.17 12.55
CA ILE A 154 -23.01 8.91 12.38
C ILE A 154 -21.54 9.26 12.20
N PRO A 155 -20.73 9.27 13.28
CA PRO A 155 -19.32 9.55 13.19
C PRO A 155 -18.57 8.43 12.48
N PRO A 156 -17.51 8.72 11.71
CA PRO A 156 -16.68 7.69 11.12
C PRO A 156 -15.99 6.87 12.19
N MET A 157 -15.73 5.60 11.92
CA MET A 157 -14.92 4.74 12.80
C MET A 157 -13.43 5.11 12.67
N VAL A 158 -12.77 5.21 13.81
CA VAL A 158 -11.34 5.53 13.93
C VAL A 158 -10.67 4.44 14.76
N ALA A 159 -9.50 4.00 14.32
CA ALA A 159 -8.69 3.02 15.01
C ALA A 159 -7.72 3.73 15.95
N TYR A 160 -8.05 3.81 17.22
CA TYR A 160 -7.26 4.43 18.27
C TYR A 160 -6.24 3.45 18.85
N ILE A 161 -5.09 3.96 19.26
CA ILE A 161 -4.05 3.19 19.94
C ILE A 161 -3.86 3.74 21.34
N GLY A 162 -4.09 2.90 22.35
CA GLY A 162 -4.01 3.28 23.75
C GLY A 162 -5.30 3.91 24.30
N ASP A 163 -5.13 4.79 25.28
CA ASP A 163 -6.25 5.48 25.90
C ASP A 163 -6.74 6.62 25.02
N VAL A 164 -8.05 6.77 24.99
CA VAL A 164 -8.74 7.74 24.16
C VAL A 164 -9.27 8.87 25.05
N VAL A 165 -8.82 10.09 24.77
CA VAL A 165 -9.30 11.31 25.44
C VAL A 165 -10.47 11.85 24.62
N ALA A 166 -11.65 11.88 25.23
CA ALA A 166 -12.79 12.59 24.70
C ALA A 166 -12.72 14.09 25.08
N PRO A 167 -13.29 15.01 24.27
CA PRO A 167 -13.31 16.43 24.56
C PRO A 167 -14.16 16.75 25.80
#